data_4d2d27f508c8685eca022ec11dc5af8f
#
_entry.id   4d2d27f508c8685eca022ec11dc5af8f
#
_cell.length_a   1.000
_cell.length_b   1.000
_cell.length_c   1.000
_cell.angle_alpha   90.00
_cell.angle_beta   90.00
_cell.angle_gamma   90.00
#
_symmetry.space_group_name_H-M   'P 1'
#
loop_
_entity.id
_entity.type
_entity.pdbx_description
1 polymer ?
#
loop_
_entity_poly.entity_id
_entity_poly.type
_entity_poly.pdbx_seq_one_letter_code
_entity_poly.pdbx_strand_id
1 'polypeptide(L)'
;TLSKALGSLGGYVAGSRALIEVLTHQARSFVFSHGLPPGVLSSAQCALRILRDESDVVETLADRSARLRAGLGDAGLRVSPGDTPIVPVHVGDAVGATRLAGMCLDAGLYAPAIRPPTVLAGTSRVRLSVMATHTIADIHLAVEIISASASKLGMI
;
A
#
# COMPACT_ATOMS: atom_id res chain seq x y z
N THR A 1 13.55 0.34 -0.86
CA THR A 1 13.35 -0.21 0.50
C THR A 1 13.01 -1.69 0.46
N LEU A 2 13.48 -2.44 1.43
CA LEU A 2 13.21 -3.87 1.59
C LEU A 2 12.00 -4.13 2.52
N SER A 3 11.48 -3.10 3.19
CA SER A 3 10.49 -3.23 4.26
C SER A 3 9.03 -3.20 3.82
N LYS A 4 8.76 -3.29 2.53
CA LYS A 4 7.39 -3.31 1.96
C LYS A 4 7.15 -4.64 1.24
N ALA A 5 7.10 -4.66 -0.07
CA ALA A 5 6.85 -5.87 -0.85
C ALA A 5 7.80 -7.05 -0.53
N LEU A 6 9.04 -6.77 -0.13
CA LEU A 6 10.02 -7.81 0.22
C LEU A 6 9.95 -8.26 1.67
N GLY A 7 9.11 -7.66 2.52
CA GLY A 7 8.87 -8.09 3.90
C GLY A 7 10.11 -8.20 4.79
N SER A 8 11.17 -7.41 4.51
CA SER A 8 12.45 -7.45 5.19
C SER A 8 12.79 -6.07 5.79
N LEU A 9 14.03 -5.81 6.15
CA LEU A 9 14.48 -4.54 6.73
C LEU A 9 15.56 -3.90 5.85
N GLY A 10 15.58 -2.55 5.81
CA GLY A 10 16.62 -1.76 5.17
C GLY A 10 16.29 -1.29 3.76
N GLY A 11 17.31 -1.10 2.97
CA GLY A 11 17.20 -0.62 1.59
C GLY A 11 18.42 -1.01 0.77
N TYR A 12 18.33 -0.77 -0.52
CA TYR A 12 19.42 -1.00 -1.45
C TYR A 12 19.44 0.07 -2.55
N VAL A 13 20.57 0.21 -3.19
CA VAL A 13 20.73 0.96 -4.42
C VAL A 13 21.23 0.02 -5.51
N ALA A 14 20.61 0.06 -6.67
CA ALA A 14 21.05 -0.63 -7.87
C ALA A 14 21.30 0.40 -8.98
N GLY A 15 22.39 0.22 -9.74
CA GLY A 15 22.75 1.15 -10.79
C GLY A 15 24.01 0.72 -11.53
N SER A 16 24.60 1.64 -12.29
CA SER A 16 25.85 1.38 -12.99
C SER A 16 27.01 1.06 -12.02
N ARG A 17 28.01 0.31 -12.49
CA ARG A 17 29.19 0.00 -11.70
C ARG A 17 29.86 1.25 -11.12
N ALA A 18 30.00 2.30 -11.93
CA ALA A 18 30.61 3.56 -11.48
C ALA A 18 29.81 4.21 -10.34
N LEU A 19 28.45 4.20 -10.40
CA LEU A 19 27.62 4.69 -9.32
C LEU A 19 27.86 3.89 -8.02
N ILE A 20 27.87 2.57 -8.12
CA ILE A 20 28.05 1.71 -6.95
C ILE A 20 29.44 1.91 -6.33
N GLU A 21 30.48 2.04 -7.15
CA GLU A 21 31.85 2.36 -6.67
C GLU A 21 31.88 3.70 -5.90
N VAL A 22 31.28 4.75 -6.46
CA VAL A 22 31.20 6.05 -5.78
C VAL A 22 30.45 5.93 -4.44
N LEU A 23 29.30 5.28 -4.42
CA LEU A 23 28.52 5.11 -3.19
C LEU A 23 29.26 4.30 -2.14
N THR A 24 29.95 3.23 -2.53
CA THR A 24 30.72 2.37 -1.61
C THR A 24 31.82 3.14 -0.90
N HIS A 25 32.42 4.14 -1.56
CA HIS A 25 33.54 4.90 -1.00
C HIS A 25 33.16 6.26 -0.40
N GLN A 26 32.05 6.85 -0.82
CA GLN A 26 31.72 8.24 -0.46
C GLN A 26 30.37 8.42 0.23
N ALA A 27 29.46 7.44 0.18
CA ALA A 27 28.19 7.56 0.88
C ALA A 27 28.39 7.40 2.39
N ARG A 28 28.34 8.51 3.13
CA ARG A 28 28.60 8.53 4.59
C ARG A 28 27.68 7.57 5.36
N SER A 29 26.41 7.48 4.97
CA SER A 29 25.44 6.57 5.57
C SER A 29 25.76 5.08 5.33
N PHE A 30 26.57 4.76 4.32
CA PHE A 30 27.05 3.41 4.07
C PHE A 30 28.39 3.15 4.74
N VAL A 31 29.35 4.06 4.56
CA VAL A 31 30.73 3.92 5.05
C VAL A 31 30.81 3.91 6.58
N PHE A 32 29.96 4.71 7.25
CA PHE A 32 29.97 4.89 8.71
C PHE A 32 28.81 4.20 9.43
N SER A 33 28.23 3.16 8.82
CA SER A 33 27.18 2.33 9.44
C SER A 33 27.54 0.84 9.38
N HIS A 34 26.87 0.07 10.21
CA HIS A 34 27.00 -1.40 10.17
C HIS A 34 26.15 -1.98 9.05
N GLY A 35 26.59 -3.10 8.47
CA GLY A 35 25.83 -3.87 7.49
C GLY A 35 24.56 -4.49 8.07
N LEU A 36 23.62 -4.83 7.20
CA LEU A 36 22.40 -5.54 7.59
C LEU A 36 22.74 -6.95 8.10
N PRO A 37 22.01 -7.46 9.11
CA PRO A 37 22.18 -8.82 9.57
C PRO A 37 21.96 -9.85 8.44
N PRO A 38 22.74 -10.94 8.39
CA PRO A 38 22.63 -11.94 7.30
C PRO A 38 21.22 -12.52 7.13
N GLY A 39 20.47 -12.73 8.22
CA GLY A 39 19.08 -13.21 8.16
C GLY A 39 18.15 -12.27 7.42
N VAL A 40 18.33 -10.96 7.59
CA VAL A 40 17.58 -9.92 6.88
C VAL A 40 17.86 -9.96 5.37
N LEU A 41 19.13 -10.11 4.99
CA LEU A 41 19.54 -10.22 3.59
C LEU A 41 19.01 -11.50 2.95
N SER A 42 19.09 -12.64 3.67
CA SER A 42 18.55 -13.92 3.20
C SER A 42 17.03 -13.86 2.99
N SER A 43 16.29 -13.22 3.90
CA SER A 43 14.85 -12.97 3.75
C SER A 43 14.54 -12.17 2.48
N ALA A 44 15.25 -11.05 2.27
CA ALA A 44 15.07 -10.22 1.07
C ALA A 44 15.41 -10.99 -0.23
N GLN A 45 16.48 -11.79 -0.23
CA GLN A 45 16.83 -12.64 -1.36
C GLN A 45 15.77 -13.71 -1.66
N CYS A 46 15.19 -14.32 -0.62
CA CYS A 46 14.11 -15.29 -0.78
C CYS A 46 12.87 -14.62 -1.41
N ALA A 47 12.45 -13.47 -0.89
CA ALA A 47 11.34 -12.70 -1.45
C ALA A 47 11.57 -12.31 -2.92
N LEU A 48 12.79 -11.92 -3.30
CA LEU A 48 13.13 -11.62 -4.69
C LEU A 48 13.06 -12.86 -5.59
N ARG A 49 13.45 -14.04 -5.09
CA ARG A 49 13.30 -15.30 -5.85
C ARG A 49 11.83 -15.63 -6.09
N ILE A 50 10.99 -15.51 -5.04
CA ILE A 50 9.55 -15.73 -5.16
C ILE A 50 8.96 -14.81 -6.23
N LEU A 51 9.24 -13.50 -6.17
CA LEU A 51 8.75 -12.54 -7.16
C LEU A 51 9.23 -12.83 -8.59
N ARG A 52 10.42 -13.41 -8.76
CA ARG A 52 10.96 -13.77 -10.06
C ARG A 52 10.37 -15.08 -10.60
N ASP A 53 10.22 -16.07 -9.73
CA ASP A 53 9.92 -17.45 -10.10
C ASP A 53 8.41 -17.75 -10.03
N GLU A 54 7.63 -16.93 -9.28
CA GLU A 54 6.17 -17.02 -9.10
C GLU A 54 5.50 -15.74 -9.64
N SER A 55 5.40 -15.63 -10.96
CA SER A 55 4.85 -14.44 -11.64
C SER A 55 3.37 -14.17 -11.34
N ASP A 56 2.60 -15.21 -11.02
CA ASP A 56 1.19 -15.15 -10.69
C ASP A 56 0.87 -14.34 -9.41
N VAL A 57 1.83 -14.21 -8.49
CA VAL A 57 1.68 -13.38 -7.28
C VAL A 57 1.44 -11.91 -7.65
N VAL A 58 2.19 -11.39 -8.62
CA VAL A 58 2.06 -9.99 -9.08
C VAL A 58 0.77 -9.81 -9.86
N GLU A 59 0.43 -10.75 -10.72
CA GLU A 59 -0.82 -10.74 -11.50
C GLU A 59 -2.06 -10.83 -10.58
N THR A 60 -2.01 -11.70 -9.60
CA THR A 60 -3.05 -11.81 -8.57
C THR A 60 -3.24 -10.50 -7.82
N LEU A 61 -2.16 -9.84 -7.40
CA LEU A 61 -2.23 -8.53 -6.74
C LEU A 61 -2.87 -7.48 -7.65
N ALA A 62 -2.51 -7.45 -8.92
CA ALA A 62 -3.08 -6.53 -9.90
C ALA A 62 -4.58 -6.76 -10.07
N ASP A 63 -5.02 -8.02 -10.25
CA ASP A 63 -6.43 -8.39 -10.36
C ASP A 63 -7.24 -7.97 -9.11
N ARG A 64 -6.75 -8.29 -7.90
CA ARG A 64 -7.41 -7.90 -6.65
C ARG A 64 -7.55 -6.39 -6.52
N SER A 65 -6.50 -5.66 -6.89
CA SER A 65 -6.48 -4.19 -6.83
C SER A 65 -7.45 -3.55 -7.82
N ALA A 66 -7.53 -4.09 -9.03
CA ALA A 66 -8.46 -3.65 -10.06
C ALA A 66 -9.92 -3.90 -9.62
N ARG A 67 -10.23 -5.09 -9.08
CA ARG A 67 -11.57 -5.44 -8.57
C ARG A 67 -12.01 -4.54 -7.43
N LEU A 68 -11.13 -4.29 -6.45
CA LEU A 68 -11.44 -3.37 -5.35
C LEU A 68 -11.75 -1.98 -5.89
N ARG A 69 -10.93 -1.47 -6.79
CA ARG A 69 -11.10 -0.13 -7.38
C ARG A 69 -12.40 -0.02 -8.16
N ALA A 70 -12.72 -1.03 -8.98
CA ALA A 70 -13.97 -1.08 -9.74
C ALA A 70 -15.18 -1.13 -8.80
N GLY A 71 -15.21 -2.06 -7.85
CA GLY A 71 -16.35 -2.21 -6.93
C GLY A 71 -16.62 -0.96 -6.08
N LEU A 72 -15.58 -0.25 -5.63
CA LEU A 72 -15.74 1.02 -4.93
C LEU A 72 -16.27 2.14 -5.85
N GLY A 73 -15.80 2.18 -7.10
CA GLY A 73 -16.29 3.12 -8.11
C GLY A 73 -17.75 2.86 -8.47
N ASP A 74 -18.13 1.60 -8.69
CA ASP A 74 -19.51 1.18 -8.98
C ASP A 74 -20.47 1.51 -7.82
N ALA A 75 -19.97 1.48 -6.58
CA ALA A 75 -20.70 1.91 -5.40
C ALA A 75 -20.83 3.45 -5.25
N GLY A 76 -20.32 4.23 -6.21
CA GLY A 76 -20.41 5.69 -6.19
C GLY A 76 -19.29 6.42 -5.44
N LEU A 77 -18.29 5.70 -4.96
CA LEU A 77 -17.17 6.31 -4.23
C LEU A 77 -16.13 6.91 -5.19
N ARG A 78 -15.57 8.05 -4.81
CA ARG A 78 -14.53 8.70 -5.59
C ARG A 78 -13.17 8.05 -5.34
N VAL A 79 -12.73 7.21 -6.26
CA VAL A 79 -11.47 6.46 -6.20
C VAL A 79 -10.49 7.02 -7.23
N SER A 80 -9.20 7.12 -6.86
CA SER A 80 -8.16 7.48 -7.84
C SER A 80 -7.97 6.38 -8.88
N PRO A 81 -7.84 6.72 -10.17
CA PRO A 81 -7.40 5.78 -11.19
C PRO A 81 -5.97 5.31 -10.92
N GLY A 82 -5.60 4.17 -11.48
CA GLY A 82 -4.23 3.62 -11.40
C GLY A 82 -4.23 2.10 -11.29
N ASP A 83 -3.04 1.55 -11.34
CA ASP A 83 -2.73 0.11 -11.37
C ASP A 83 -2.00 -0.39 -10.11
N THR A 84 -1.75 0.50 -9.16
CA THR A 84 -1.04 0.15 -7.92
C THR A 84 -1.94 -0.55 -6.90
N PRO A 85 -1.39 -1.33 -5.96
CA PRO A 85 -2.17 -1.97 -4.90
C PRO A 85 -2.66 -0.99 -3.82
N ILE A 86 -2.32 0.29 -3.91
CA ILE A 86 -2.84 1.33 -3.04
C ILE A 86 -4.09 1.93 -3.69
N VAL A 87 -5.23 1.79 -3.03
CA VAL A 87 -6.52 2.29 -3.50
C VAL A 87 -7.01 3.39 -2.57
N PRO A 88 -6.83 4.67 -2.92
CA PRO A 88 -7.33 5.79 -2.13
C PRO A 88 -8.80 6.07 -2.45
N VAL A 89 -9.62 6.17 -1.41
CA VAL A 89 -11.02 6.65 -1.47
C VAL A 89 -11.05 8.09 -0.99
N HIS A 90 -11.34 9.02 -1.87
CA HIS A 90 -11.33 10.45 -1.56
C HIS A 90 -12.56 10.87 -0.76
N VAL A 91 -12.32 11.55 0.36
CA VAL A 91 -13.37 12.10 1.23
C VAL A 91 -13.42 13.63 1.15
N GLY A 92 -12.24 14.27 1.12
CA GLY A 92 -12.10 15.71 1.09
C GLY A 92 -11.67 16.28 2.45
N ASP A 93 -12.56 16.31 3.42
CA ASP A 93 -12.25 16.86 4.74
C ASP A 93 -11.65 15.81 5.70
N ALA A 94 -10.93 16.29 6.72
CA ALA A 94 -10.20 15.43 7.66
C ALA A 94 -11.13 14.72 8.67
N VAL A 95 -12.24 15.35 9.04
CA VAL A 95 -13.18 14.81 10.02
C VAL A 95 -13.94 13.65 9.39
N GLY A 96 -14.47 13.83 8.18
CA GLY A 96 -15.14 12.79 7.43
C GLY A 96 -14.23 11.58 7.16
N ALA A 97 -12.97 11.81 6.76
CA ALA A 97 -12.02 10.74 6.55
C ALA A 97 -11.72 9.94 7.83
N THR A 98 -11.61 10.64 8.98
CA THR A 98 -11.38 9.98 10.28
C THR A 98 -12.62 9.19 10.73
N ARG A 99 -13.81 9.74 10.52
CA ARG A 99 -15.08 9.04 10.86
C ARG A 99 -15.27 7.79 9.99
N LEU A 100 -15.04 7.90 8.68
CA LEU A 100 -15.12 6.77 7.77
C LEU A 100 -14.12 5.66 8.16
N ALA A 101 -12.86 6.03 8.44
CA ALA A 101 -11.85 5.07 8.90
C ALA A 101 -12.24 4.38 10.22
N GLY A 102 -12.81 5.11 11.17
CA GLY A 102 -13.30 4.54 12.43
C GLY A 102 -14.43 3.54 12.20
N MET A 103 -15.44 3.89 11.40
CA MET A 103 -16.56 2.99 11.09
C MET A 103 -16.10 1.73 10.34
N CYS A 104 -15.13 1.87 9.44
CA CYS A 104 -14.52 0.71 8.77
C CYS A 104 -13.82 -0.21 9.78
N LEU A 105 -13.06 0.37 10.71
CA LEU A 105 -12.35 -0.40 11.75
C LEU A 105 -13.32 -1.14 12.67
N ASP A 106 -14.40 -0.49 13.13
CA ASP A 106 -15.45 -1.09 13.94
C ASP A 106 -16.14 -2.26 13.22
N ALA A 107 -16.21 -2.21 11.89
CA ALA A 107 -16.72 -3.29 11.05
C ALA A 107 -15.65 -4.33 10.65
N GLY A 108 -14.43 -4.24 11.19
CA GLY A 108 -13.34 -5.21 10.95
C GLY A 108 -12.44 -4.91 9.77
N LEU A 109 -12.56 -3.74 9.12
CA LEU A 109 -11.72 -3.33 8.00
C LEU A 109 -10.74 -2.23 8.41
N TYR A 110 -9.43 -2.53 8.39
CA TYR A 110 -8.39 -1.53 8.63
C TYR A 110 -8.14 -0.68 7.38
N ALA A 111 -8.60 0.55 7.40
CA ALA A 111 -8.48 1.52 6.33
C ALA A 111 -8.12 2.90 6.89
N PRO A 112 -6.83 3.23 7.06
CA PRO A 112 -6.41 4.44 7.75
C PRO A 112 -6.77 5.71 6.99
N ALA A 113 -7.16 6.76 7.74
CA ALA A 113 -7.37 8.09 7.22
C ALA A 113 -6.02 8.78 6.96
N ILE A 114 -5.85 9.30 5.75
CA ILE A 114 -4.72 10.14 5.34
C ILE A 114 -5.23 11.57 5.24
N ARG A 115 -4.70 12.45 6.07
CA ARG A 115 -5.18 13.82 6.28
C ARG A 115 -4.01 14.79 6.46
N PRO A 116 -4.24 16.11 6.47
CA PRO A 116 -3.19 17.07 6.77
C PRO A 116 -2.48 16.76 8.10
N PRO A 117 -1.14 17.00 8.21
CA PRO A 117 -0.27 17.65 7.21
C PRO A 117 0.28 16.70 6.14
N THR A 118 -0.05 15.39 6.16
CA THR A 118 0.45 14.39 5.20
C THR A 118 -0.03 14.65 3.76
N VAL A 119 -1.22 15.23 3.63
CA VAL A 119 -1.81 15.66 2.35
C VAL A 119 -2.34 17.08 2.47
N LEU A 120 -2.61 17.73 1.34
CA LEU A 120 -3.18 19.08 1.33
C LEU A 120 -4.57 19.11 1.96
N ALA A 121 -4.93 20.25 2.56
CA ALA A 121 -6.28 20.49 3.05
C ALA A 121 -7.31 20.30 1.92
N GLY A 122 -8.46 19.68 2.24
CA GLY A 122 -9.49 19.37 1.25
C GLY A 122 -9.20 18.12 0.40
N THR A 123 -8.09 17.41 0.63
CA THR A 123 -7.72 16.19 -0.12
C THR A 123 -7.60 14.95 0.77
N SER A 124 -8.23 14.95 1.93
CA SER A 124 -8.24 13.81 2.85
C SER A 124 -8.91 12.60 2.20
N ARG A 125 -8.43 11.44 2.56
CA ARG A 125 -8.85 10.16 1.96
C ARG A 125 -8.70 9.03 2.96
N VAL A 126 -9.38 7.93 2.72
CA VAL A 126 -9.08 6.63 3.34
C VAL A 126 -8.20 5.85 2.38
N ARG A 127 -7.16 5.17 2.89
CA ARG A 127 -6.22 4.41 2.08
C ARG A 127 -6.38 2.92 2.30
N LEU A 128 -6.71 2.20 1.25
CA LEU A 128 -6.69 0.74 1.24
C LEU A 128 -5.38 0.25 0.64
N SER A 129 -4.86 -0.84 1.19
CA SER A 129 -3.66 -1.51 0.68
C SER A 129 -4.00 -2.98 0.43
N VAL A 130 -4.00 -3.36 -0.83
CA VAL A 130 -4.32 -4.72 -1.27
C VAL A 130 -3.09 -5.61 -1.15
N MET A 131 -3.29 -6.88 -0.82
CA MET A 131 -2.26 -7.91 -0.82
C MET A 131 -2.68 -9.06 -1.74
N ALA A 132 -1.71 -9.76 -2.32
CA ALA A 132 -1.98 -10.93 -3.16
C ALA A 132 -2.68 -12.07 -2.39
N THR A 133 -2.50 -12.11 -1.08
CA THR A 133 -3.14 -13.09 -0.18
C THR A 133 -4.61 -12.80 0.13
N HIS A 134 -5.13 -11.60 -0.17
CA HIS A 134 -6.56 -11.34 -0.05
C HIS A 134 -7.35 -12.19 -1.03
N THR A 135 -8.41 -12.82 -0.53
CA THR A 135 -9.36 -13.56 -1.37
C THR A 135 -10.32 -12.63 -2.12
N ILE A 136 -11.04 -13.15 -3.09
CA ILE A 136 -12.14 -12.40 -3.75
C ILE A 136 -13.22 -12.03 -2.72
N ALA A 137 -13.51 -12.89 -1.77
CA ALA A 137 -14.47 -12.62 -0.70
C ALA A 137 -14.03 -11.45 0.19
N ASP A 138 -12.74 -11.37 0.52
CA ASP A 138 -12.19 -10.23 1.29
C ASP A 138 -12.34 -8.91 0.51
N ILE A 139 -12.13 -8.93 -0.81
CA ILE A 139 -12.31 -7.75 -1.67
C ILE A 139 -13.77 -7.30 -1.69
N HIS A 140 -14.72 -8.23 -1.85
CA HIS A 140 -16.15 -7.91 -1.81
C HIS A 140 -16.57 -7.36 -0.44
N LEU A 141 -16.13 -8.00 0.64
CA LEU A 141 -16.41 -7.55 2.00
C LEU A 141 -15.87 -6.13 2.25
N ALA A 142 -14.67 -5.83 1.76
CA ALA A 142 -14.10 -4.48 1.88
C ALA A 142 -14.96 -3.43 1.14
N VAL A 143 -15.44 -3.74 -0.07
CA VAL A 143 -16.36 -2.86 -0.81
C VAL A 143 -17.66 -2.66 -0.02
N GLU A 144 -18.27 -3.71 0.50
CA GLU A 144 -19.51 -3.64 1.28
C GLU A 144 -19.35 -2.77 2.53
N ILE A 145 -18.30 -3.00 3.32
CA ILE A 145 -18.05 -2.25 4.56
C ILE A 145 -17.85 -0.76 4.28
N ILE A 146 -17.02 -0.41 3.29
CA ILE A 146 -16.74 0.99 2.96
C ILE A 146 -17.99 1.67 2.42
N SER A 147 -18.72 1.04 1.51
CA SER A 147 -19.92 1.60 0.90
C SER A 147 -21.01 1.81 1.94
N ALA A 148 -21.26 0.84 2.81
CA ALA A 148 -22.23 0.97 3.92
C ALA A 148 -21.84 2.07 4.90
N SER A 149 -20.55 2.20 5.22
CA SER A 149 -20.03 3.24 6.10
C SER A 149 -20.13 4.63 5.47
N ALA A 150 -19.79 4.75 4.20
CA ALA A 150 -19.88 6.00 3.45
C ALA A 150 -21.34 6.47 3.29
N SER A 151 -22.26 5.55 2.99
CA SER A 151 -23.69 5.83 2.91
C SER A 151 -24.24 6.37 4.24
N LYS A 152 -23.91 5.74 5.37
CA LYS A 152 -24.30 6.25 6.71
C LYS A 152 -23.77 7.64 7.02
N LEU A 153 -22.68 8.04 6.37
CA LEU A 153 -22.09 9.38 6.50
C LEU A 153 -22.61 10.37 5.44
N GLY A 154 -23.50 9.94 4.53
CA GLY A 154 -24.04 10.78 3.46
C GLY A 154 -22.99 11.17 2.40
N MET A 155 -22.01 10.30 2.16
CA MET A 155 -20.95 10.53 1.16
C MET A 155 -21.31 9.99 -0.22
N ILE A 156 -22.24 9.03 -0.26
CA ILE A 156 -22.88 8.43 -1.44
C ILE A 156 -24.36 8.21 -1.16
#